data_8bda84e768f435cf58442f16cdf526ed
#
_entry.id   8bda84e768f435cf58442f16cdf526ed
#
_cell.length_a   1.000
_cell.length_b   1.000
_cell.length_c   1.000
_cell.angle_alpha   90.00
_cell.angle_beta   90.00
_cell.angle_gamma   90.00
#
_symmetry.space_group_name_H-M   'P 1'
#
loop_
_entity.id
_entity.type
_entity.pdbx_description
1 polymer ?
#
loop_
_entity_poly.entity_id
_entity_poly.type
_entity_poly.pdbx_seq_one_letter_code
_entity_poly.pdbx_strand_id
1 'polypeptide(L)'
;PFYPRFSKEEMIKYLHYFEMDIDIDLGSLSMGQKKKVFMSFALATNTSLLLMDEPTNGLDIPGKSQFRKFIASGMSDDKTIVISTHQVRDIDKVLDHVLIMDDSRVLLDESTSNICDKLFFVESDDRELAKSALFAIPTIQGNYLILPNEKQDESELNLELLFNATLATPEEIARLFHTQK
;
A
#
# COMPACT_ATOMS: atom_id res chain seq x y z
N PRO A 1 24.64 20.95 5.15
CA PRO A 1 24.13 19.59 5.09
C PRO A 1 23.16 19.43 3.93
N PHE A 2 23.13 18.25 3.29
CA PHE A 2 22.23 17.98 2.16
C PHE A 2 20.75 17.87 2.62
N TYR A 3 20.52 17.48 3.87
CA TYR A 3 19.20 17.32 4.48
C TYR A 3 19.12 18.15 5.76
N PRO A 4 18.61 19.40 5.67
CA PRO A 4 18.63 20.32 6.81
C PRO A 4 17.71 19.89 7.96
N ARG A 5 16.68 19.07 7.68
CA ARG A 5 15.73 18.52 8.69
C ARG A 5 16.08 17.10 9.15
N PHE A 6 17.26 16.57 8.79
CA PHE A 6 17.67 15.24 9.23
C PHE A 6 17.74 15.16 10.75
N SER A 7 17.08 14.16 11.33
CA SER A 7 17.09 13.87 12.77
C SER A 7 17.81 12.54 13.04
N LYS A 8 18.94 12.65 13.78
CA LYS A 8 19.67 11.45 14.22
C LYS A 8 18.85 10.62 15.21
N GLU A 9 18.05 11.26 16.04
CA GLU A 9 17.19 10.61 17.04
C GLU A 9 16.12 9.76 16.35
N GLU A 10 15.48 10.32 15.31
CA GLU A 10 14.51 9.57 14.54
C GLU A 10 15.14 8.42 13.74
N MET A 11 16.33 8.62 13.17
CA MET A 11 17.05 7.53 12.52
C MET A 11 17.29 6.35 13.48
N ILE A 12 17.73 6.64 14.71
CA ILE A 12 17.93 5.62 15.75
C ILE A 12 16.62 4.92 16.08
N LYS A 13 15.52 5.69 16.25
CA LYS A 13 14.18 5.15 16.46
C LYS A 13 13.76 4.21 15.32
N TYR A 14 13.98 4.61 14.07
CA TYR A 14 13.63 3.82 12.90
C TYR A 14 14.46 2.54 12.75
N LEU A 15 15.76 2.59 13.07
CA LEU A 15 16.60 1.39 13.13
C LEU A 15 16.07 0.37 14.17
N HIS A 16 15.60 0.85 15.31
CA HIS A 16 15.01 -0.02 16.35
C HIS A 16 13.72 -0.72 15.87
N TYR A 17 12.90 -0.12 14.97
CA TYR A 17 11.77 -0.82 14.38
C TYR A 17 12.18 -2.03 13.54
N PHE A 18 13.38 -1.98 12.98
CA PHE A 18 13.99 -3.07 12.22
C PHE A 18 14.90 -3.97 13.05
N GLU A 19 14.92 -3.79 14.38
CA GLU A 19 15.77 -4.55 15.32
C GLU A 19 17.25 -4.49 14.93
N MET A 20 17.71 -3.31 14.50
CA MET A 20 19.09 -3.07 14.08
C MET A 20 19.85 -2.27 15.15
N ASP A 21 21.12 -2.61 15.35
CA ASP A 21 22.03 -1.85 16.19
C ASP A 21 22.32 -0.46 15.60
N ILE A 22 22.85 0.43 16.45
CA ILE A 22 23.24 1.81 16.05
C ILE A 22 24.65 1.81 15.44
N ASP A 23 25.52 0.95 15.95
CA ASP A 23 26.90 0.81 15.46
C ASP A 23 26.91 -0.16 14.27
N ILE A 24 26.76 0.40 13.07
CA ILE A 24 26.56 -0.35 11.82
C ILE A 24 27.77 -0.19 10.92
N ASP A 25 28.42 -1.32 10.60
CA ASP A 25 29.30 -1.42 9.45
C ASP A 25 28.48 -1.82 8.20
N LEU A 26 28.21 -0.85 7.33
CA LEU A 26 27.47 -1.07 6.08
C LEU A 26 28.11 -2.13 5.18
N GLY A 27 29.42 -2.34 5.29
CA GLY A 27 30.15 -3.32 4.49
C GLY A 27 29.74 -4.77 4.82
N SER A 28 29.45 -5.03 6.10
CA SER A 28 29.13 -6.36 6.62
C SER A 28 27.66 -6.74 6.49
N LEU A 29 26.76 -5.77 6.17
CA LEU A 29 25.32 -6.01 6.12
C LEU A 29 24.88 -6.79 4.87
N SER A 30 23.88 -7.64 5.05
CA SER A 30 23.10 -8.22 3.94
C SER A 30 22.35 -7.14 3.16
N MET A 31 21.91 -7.45 1.93
CA MET A 31 21.13 -6.51 1.12
C MET A 31 19.84 -6.06 1.80
N GLY A 32 19.12 -6.97 2.46
CA GLY A 32 17.90 -6.65 3.21
C GLY A 32 18.19 -5.71 4.39
N GLN A 33 19.28 -5.95 5.13
CA GLN A 33 19.71 -5.06 6.22
C GLN A 33 20.14 -3.67 5.70
N LYS A 34 20.90 -3.61 4.60
CA LYS A 34 21.23 -2.33 3.96
C LYS A 34 19.99 -1.54 3.60
N LYS A 35 18.97 -2.22 3.03
CA LYS A 35 17.70 -1.61 2.67
C LYS A 35 16.99 -1.01 3.89
N LYS A 36 16.95 -1.74 5.01
CA LYS A 36 16.39 -1.24 6.29
C LYS A 36 17.10 0.03 6.76
N VAL A 37 18.44 0.08 6.68
CA VAL A 37 19.23 1.28 7.02
C VAL A 37 18.90 2.44 6.10
N PHE A 38 18.85 2.22 4.78
CA PHE A 38 18.53 3.28 3.82
C PHE A 38 17.12 3.83 4.01
N MET A 39 16.12 2.99 4.27
CA MET A 39 14.77 3.42 4.56
C MET A 39 14.73 4.24 5.86
N SER A 40 15.40 3.80 6.92
CA SER A 40 15.51 4.54 8.19
C SER A 40 16.15 5.92 7.99
N PHE A 41 17.22 5.99 7.19
CA PHE A 41 17.85 7.24 6.83
C PHE A 41 16.89 8.13 6.03
N ALA A 42 16.25 7.59 4.99
CA ALA A 42 15.35 8.34 4.11
C ALA A 42 14.18 8.97 4.91
N LEU A 43 13.56 8.22 5.80
CA LEU A 43 12.46 8.74 6.63
C LEU A 43 12.95 9.80 7.64
N ALA A 44 14.15 9.61 8.21
CA ALA A 44 14.79 10.55 9.14
C ALA A 44 15.26 11.86 8.48
N THR A 45 15.28 11.95 7.14
CA THR A 45 15.56 13.20 6.43
C THR A 45 14.46 14.25 6.62
N ASN A 46 13.28 13.84 7.02
CA ASN A 46 12.12 14.69 7.25
C ASN A 46 11.76 15.57 6.05
N THR A 47 11.89 14.99 4.84
CA THR A 47 11.40 15.62 3.60
C THR A 47 9.87 15.60 3.57
N SER A 48 9.25 16.62 2.99
CA SER A 48 7.79 16.68 2.82
C SER A 48 7.25 15.67 1.80
N LEU A 49 8.11 15.22 0.87
CA LEU A 49 7.81 14.17 -0.10
C LEU A 49 8.92 13.11 -0.04
N LEU A 50 8.51 11.86 0.16
CA LEU A 50 9.39 10.70 0.11
C LEU A 50 8.87 9.68 -0.90
N LEU A 51 9.71 9.31 -1.86
CA LEU A 51 9.40 8.30 -2.87
C LEU A 51 10.17 7.02 -2.55
N MET A 52 9.46 5.91 -2.48
CA MET A 52 10.04 4.59 -2.24
C MET A 52 9.65 3.63 -3.37
N ASP A 53 10.65 3.10 -4.06
CA ASP A 53 10.45 2.11 -5.11
C ASP A 53 10.73 0.70 -4.57
N GLU A 54 9.70 -0.17 -4.63
CA GLU A 54 9.74 -1.55 -4.14
C GLU A 54 10.39 -1.71 -2.76
N PRO A 55 9.96 -0.97 -1.73
CA PRO A 55 10.67 -0.95 -0.44
C PRO A 55 10.65 -2.29 0.28
N THR A 56 9.62 -3.12 0.11
CA THR A 56 9.47 -4.43 0.77
C THR A 56 10.13 -5.58 0.02
N ASN A 57 10.55 -5.36 -1.23
CA ASN A 57 11.22 -6.39 -2.01
C ASN A 57 12.55 -6.83 -1.35
N GLY A 58 12.71 -8.14 -1.17
CA GLY A 58 13.89 -8.73 -0.50
C GLY A 58 13.87 -8.63 1.04
N LEU A 59 12.78 -8.16 1.64
CA LEU A 59 12.55 -8.30 3.08
C LEU A 59 11.95 -9.69 3.39
N ASP A 60 12.34 -10.25 4.51
CA ASP A 60 11.72 -11.42 5.10
C ASP A 60 10.34 -11.09 5.73
N ILE A 61 9.58 -12.11 6.12
CA ILE A 61 8.23 -11.90 6.69
C ILE A 61 8.25 -10.98 7.92
N PRO A 62 9.16 -11.14 8.90
CA PRO A 62 9.29 -10.18 10.00
C PRO A 62 9.60 -8.76 9.52
N GLY A 63 10.53 -8.62 8.55
CA GLY A 63 10.91 -7.33 7.97
C GLY A 63 9.75 -6.59 7.31
N LYS A 64 8.85 -7.29 6.63
CA LYS A 64 7.62 -6.71 6.06
C LYS A 64 6.67 -6.21 7.15
N SER A 65 6.53 -6.95 8.26
CA SER A 65 5.73 -6.49 9.40
C SER A 65 6.36 -5.27 10.09
N GLN A 66 7.67 -5.26 10.24
CA GLN A 66 8.43 -4.12 10.78
C GLN A 66 8.29 -2.90 9.88
N PHE A 67 8.31 -3.08 8.54
CA PHE A 67 8.12 -2.01 7.57
C PHE A 67 6.77 -1.28 7.74
N ARG A 68 5.66 -2.01 7.93
CA ARG A 68 4.35 -1.38 8.18
C ARG A 68 4.36 -0.48 9.42
N LYS A 69 4.94 -0.96 10.53
CA LYS A 69 5.09 -0.17 11.76
C LYS A 69 5.99 1.05 11.55
N PHE A 70 7.07 0.87 10.79
CA PHE A 70 8.02 1.92 10.44
C PHE A 70 7.32 3.04 9.64
N ILE A 71 6.58 2.71 8.56
CA ILE A 71 5.84 3.70 7.77
C ILE A 71 4.81 4.43 8.64
N ALA A 72 3.96 3.70 9.37
CA ALA A 72 2.96 4.30 10.25
C ALA A 72 3.57 5.27 11.28
N SER A 73 4.77 4.96 11.80
CA SER A 73 5.46 5.82 12.78
C SER A 73 6.08 7.07 12.19
N GLY A 74 6.30 7.10 10.88
CA GLY A 74 6.90 8.24 10.16
C GLY A 74 5.87 9.14 9.48
N MET A 75 4.58 8.80 9.55
CA MET A 75 3.50 9.61 8.99
C MET A 75 3.28 10.87 9.82
N SER A 76 3.02 11.99 9.15
CA SER A 76 2.60 13.26 9.73
C SER A 76 1.84 14.07 8.66
N ASP A 77 1.03 15.04 9.08
CA ASP A 77 0.16 15.80 8.18
C ASP A 77 0.91 16.61 7.11
N ASP A 78 2.18 16.91 7.35
CA ASP A 78 3.05 17.66 6.44
C ASP A 78 3.94 16.76 5.56
N LYS A 79 3.74 15.44 5.60
CA LYS A 79 4.57 14.47 4.88
C LYS A 79 3.75 13.57 3.96
N THR A 80 4.16 13.50 2.71
CA THR A 80 3.63 12.54 1.73
C THR A 80 4.65 11.45 1.47
N ILE A 81 4.23 10.19 1.61
CA ILE A 81 5.05 9.01 1.28
C ILE A 81 4.38 8.30 0.11
N VAL A 82 5.07 8.23 -1.02
CA VAL A 82 4.61 7.49 -2.21
C VAL A 82 5.42 6.20 -2.31
N ILE A 83 4.72 5.09 -2.36
CA ILE A 83 5.31 3.75 -2.45
C ILE A 83 4.88 3.10 -3.76
N SER A 84 5.83 2.81 -4.66
CA SER A 84 5.58 1.94 -5.80
C SER A 84 5.84 0.49 -5.40
N THR A 85 4.91 -0.41 -5.71
CA THR A 85 5.09 -1.84 -5.46
C THR A 85 4.12 -2.69 -6.27
N HIS A 86 4.54 -3.91 -6.60
CA HIS A 86 3.68 -4.98 -7.10
C HIS A 86 3.29 -5.98 -5.99
N GLN A 87 3.83 -5.81 -4.76
CA GLN A 87 3.51 -6.64 -3.58
C GLN A 87 2.51 -5.93 -2.67
N VAL A 88 1.30 -5.74 -3.18
CA VAL A 88 0.25 -4.91 -2.55
C VAL A 88 -0.15 -5.37 -1.15
N ARG A 89 -0.07 -6.68 -0.86
CA ARG A 89 -0.39 -7.25 0.47
C ARG A 89 0.55 -6.79 1.59
N ASP A 90 1.71 -6.24 1.23
CA ASP A 90 2.69 -5.80 2.22
C ASP A 90 2.34 -4.43 2.81
N ILE A 91 1.49 -3.65 2.13
CA ILE A 91 1.21 -2.25 2.45
C ILE A 91 -0.27 -1.90 2.60
N ASP A 92 -1.19 -2.83 2.34
CA ASP A 92 -2.64 -2.62 2.32
C ASP A 92 -3.21 -1.88 3.56
N LYS A 93 -2.62 -2.14 4.74
CA LYS A 93 -3.09 -1.61 6.03
C LYS A 93 -2.50 -0.24 6.42
N VAL A 94 -1.65 0.35 5.59
CA VAL A 94 -0.97 1.63 5.90
C VAL A 94 -1.19 2.69 4.82
N LEU A 95 -2.09 2.43 3.88
CA LEU A 95 -2.41 3.34 2.79
C LEU A 95 -3.67 4.16 3.09
N ASP A 96 -3.64 5.42 2.71
CA ASP A 96 -4.80 6.30 2.67
C ASP A 96 -5.25 6.63 1.24
N HIS A 97 -4.38 6.36 0.25
CA HIS A 97 -4.64 6.65 -1.16
C HIS A 97 -4.05 5.57 -2.07
N VAL A 98 -4.71 5.28 -3.17
CA VAL A 98 -4.32 4.28 -4.17
C VAL A 98 -4.27 4.91 -5.55
N LEU A 99 -3.11 4.77 -6.22
CA LEU A 99 -2.90 5.12 -7.61
C LEU A 99 -2.58 3.84 -8.40
N ILE A 100 -3.45 3.44 -9.33
CA ILE A 100 -3.20 2.30 -10.24
C ILE A 100 -2.84 2.85 -11.61
N MET A 101 -1.70 2.39 -12.12
CA MET A 101 -1.18 2.78 -13.43
C MET A 101 -0.94 1.55 -14.29
N ASP A 102 -1.26 1.66 -15.57
CA ASP A 102 -0.91 0.69 -16.59
C ASP A 102 -0.59 1.40 -17.91
N ASP A 103 0.41 0.93 -18.64
CA ASP A 103 0.86 1.46 -19.93
C ASP A 103 0.96 3.00 -19.96
N SER A 104 1.58 3.59 -18.93
CA SER A 104 1.76 5.05 -18.75
C SER A 104 0.44 5.84 -18.60
N ARG A 105 -0.66 5.17 -18.24
CA ARG A 105 -1.95 5.79 -17.94
C ARG A 105 -2.35 5.55 -16.50
N VAL A 106 -2.97 6.55 -15.91
CA VAL A 106 -3.61 6.41 -14.60
C VAL A 106 -4.99 5.80 -14.84
N LEU A 107 -5.23 4.63 -14.26
CA LEU A 107 -6.49 3.91 -14.34
C LEU A 107 -7.38 4.19 -13.13
N LEU A 108 -6.78 4.41 -11.95
CA LEU A 108 -7.46 4.77 -10.72
C LEU A 108 -6.58 5.72 -9.92
N ASP A 109 -7.18 6.75 -9.30
CA ASP A 109 -6.53 7.73 -8.44
C ASP A 109 -7.53 8.15 -7.36
N GLU A 110 -7.58 7.39 -6.25
CA GLU A 110 -8.65 7.53 -5.26
C GLU A 110 -8.18 7.24 -3.83
N SER A 111 -8.82 7.88 -2.86
CA SER A 111 -8.62 7.56 -1.45
C SER A 111 -9.20 6.17 -1.11
N THR A 112 -8.57 5.48 -0.16
CA THR A 112 -9.05 4.18 0.32
C THR A 112 -10.47 4.28 0.88
N SER A 113 -10.81 5.38 1.53
CA SER A 113 -12.17 5.67 2.00
C SER A 113 -13.17 5.72 0.84
N ASN A 114 -12.90 6.52 -0.20
CA ASN A 114 -13.79 6.64 -1.36
C ASN A 114 -13.94 5.31 -2.12
N ILE A 115 -12.87 4.51 -2.15
CA ILE A 115 -12.93 3.16 -2.74
C ILE A 115 -13.91 2.28 -1.95
N CYS A 116 -13.80 2.21 -0.62
CA CYS A 116 -14.69 1.39 0.22
C CYS A 116 -16.11 1.95 0.29
N ASP A 117 -16.30 3.26 0.14
CA ASP A 117 -17.64 3.86 0.04
C ASP A 117 -18.39 3.42 -1.22
N LYS A 118 -17.67 3.14 -2.31
CA LYS A 118 -18.26 2.79 -3.61
C LYS A 118 -18.20 1.32 -3.96
N LEU A 119 -17.21 0.61 -3.43
CA LEU A 119 -16.97 -0.80 -3.69
C LEU A 119 -17.05 -1.61 -2.41
N PHE A 120 -17.76 -2.73 -2.48
CA PHE A 120 -17.86 -3.71 -1.40
C PHE A 120 -17.05 -4.96 -1.76
N PHE A 121 -16.12 -5.33 -0.88
CA PHE A 121 -15.23 -6.47 -1.05
C PHE A 121 -15.69 -7.61 -0.15
N VAL A 122 -15.97 -8.78 -0.73
CA VAL A 122 -16.47 -9.93 0.02
C VAL A 122 -15.96 -11.25 -0.56
N GLU A 123 -15.76 -12.25 0.29
CA GLU A 123 -15.61 -13.64 -0.10
C GLU A 123 -16.95 -14.35 0.08
N SER A 124 -17.45 -15.02 -0.98
CA SER A 124 -18.76 -15.69 -0.94
C SER A 124 -18.79 -16.89 -1.88
N ASP A 125 -19.54 -17.92 -1.50
CA ASP A 125 -19.86 -19.09 -2.31
C ASP A 125 -21.22 -18.94 -3.04
N ASP A 126 -21.94 -17.84 -2.81
CA ASP A 126 -23.21 -17.54 -3.48
C ASP A 126 -23.00 -17.25 -4.97
N ARG A 127 -23.54 -18.14 -5.81
CA ARG A 127 -23.43 -18.04 -7.28
C ARG A 127 -24.24 -16.88 -7.86
N GLU A 128 -25.34 -16.50 -7.24
CA GLU A 128 -26.16 -15.39 -7.74
C GLU A 128 -25.46 -14.07 -7.42
N LEU A 129 -24.86 -13.97 -6.23
CA LEU A 129 -24.05 -12.81 -5.86
C LEU A 129 -22.85 -12.68 -6.81
N ALA A 130 -22.17 -13.78 -7.15
CA ALA A 130 -21.03 -13.77 -8.07
C ALA A 130 -21.42 -13.32 -9.50
N LYS A 131 -22.65 -13.59 -9.97
CA LYS A 131 -23.14 -13.11 -11.28
C LYS A 131 -23.40 -11.61 -11.30
N SER A 132 -23.72 -11.02 -10.17
CA SER A 132 -23.98 -9.58 -10.03
C SER A 132 -22.71 -8.76 -9.72
N ALA A 133 -21.59 -9.44 -9.50
CA ALA A 133 -20.32 -8.78 -9.17
C ALA A 133 -19.74 -8.03 -10.38
N LEU A 134 -19.13 -6.88 -10.11
CA LEU A 134 -18.32 -6.13 -11.07
C LEU A 134 -17.08 -6.93 -11.47
N PHE A 135 -16.52 -7.65 -10.50
CA PHE A 135 -15.36 -8.51 -10.71
C PHE A 135 -15.36 -9.68 -9.72
N ALA A 136 -14.90 -10.85 -10.17
CA ALA A 136 -14.86 -12.06 -9.37
C ALA A 136 -13.59 -12.86 -9.65
N ILE A 137 -12.93 -13.36 -8.60
CA ILE A 137 -11.82 -14.31 -8.71
C ILE A 137 -12.19 -15.58 -7.94
N PRO A 138 -12.13 -16.78 -8.56
CA PRO A 138 -12.37 -18.04 -7.87
C PRO A 138 -11.37 -18.29 -6.74
N THR A 139 -11.87 -18.79 -5.61
CA THR A 139 -11.08 -19.27 -4.47
C THR A 139 -11.41 -20.74 -4.17
N ILE A 140 -10.71 -21.33 -3.21
CA ILE A 140 -11.02 -22.70 -2.76
C ILE A 140 -12.40 -22.78 -2.08
N GLN A 141 -12.86 -21.68 -1.45
CA GLN A 141 -14.09 -21.63 -0.65
C GLN A 141 -15.23 -20.88 -1.34
N GLY A 142 -15.04 -20.45 -2.60
CA GLY A 142 -16.03 -19.66 -3.32
C GLY A 142 -15.41 -18.69 -4.31
N ASN A 143 -15.69 -17.41 -4.15
CA ASN A 143 -15.13 -16.34 -4.97
C ASN A 143 -14.83 -15.11 -4.11
N TYR A 144 -13.73 -14.42 -4.39
CA TYR A 144 -13.56 -13.03 -4.01
C TYR A 144 -14.31 -12.15 -5.00
N LEU A 145 -15.18 -11.28 -4.49
CA LEU A 145 -16.08 -10.45 -5.28
C LEU A 145 -15.86 -8.98 -5.00
N ILE A 146 -16.00 -8.16 -6.04
CA ILE A 146 -16.21 -6.72 -5.94
C ILE A 146 -17.63 -6.41 -6.40
N LEU A 147 -18.40 -5.77 -5.54
CA LEU A 147 -19.76 -5.34 -5.78
C LEU A 147 -19.86 -3.81 -5.64
N PRO A 148 -20.86 -3.15 -6.27
CA PRO A 148 -21.21 -1.78 -5.92
C PRO A 148 -21.66 -1.71 -4.46
N ASN A 149 -21.16 -0.74 -3.70
CA ASN A 149 -21.52 -0.55 -2.29
C ASN A 149 -22.76 0.34 -2.14
N GLU A 150 -23.93 -0.14 -2.61
CA GLU A 150 -25.18 0.62 -2.55
C GLU A 150 -25.72 0.78 -1.12
N LYS A 151 -25.39 -0.15 -0.23
CA LYS A 151 -25.89 -0.19 1.15
C LYS A 151 -24.97 0.52 2.13
N GLN A 152 -23.81 0.98 1.68
CA GLN A 152 -22.76 1.54 2.53
C GLN A 152 -22.31 0.57 3.63
N ASP A 153 -22.24 -0.72 3.29
CA ASP A 153 -21.73 -1.75 4.18
C ASP A 153 -20.19 -1.60 4.35
N GLU A 154 -19.69 -1.87 5.55
CA GLU A 154 -18.26 -1.85 5.81
C GLU A 154 -17.58 -3.10 5.23
N SER A 155 -16.48 -2.90 4.48
CA SER A 155 -15.62 -3.99 4.01
C SER A 155 -14.14 -3.58 4.07
N GLU A 156 -13.27 -4.56 4.30
CA GLU A 156 -11.84 -4.32 4.17
C GLU A 156 -11.45 -4.22 2.68
N LEU A 157 -10.66 -3.20 2.34
CA LEU A 157 -10.10 -3.05 1.00
C LEU A 157 -9.22 -4.24 0.66
N ASN A 158 -9.51 -4.91 -0.46
CA ASN A 158 -8.63 -5.92 -1.04
C ASN A 158 -7.92 -5.33 -2.26
N LEU A 159 -6.69 -4.82 -2.03
CA LEU A 159 -5.91 -4.14 -3.07
C LEU A 159 -5.57 -5.05 -4.26
N GLU A 160 -5.31 -6.33 -4.02
CA GLU A 160 -4.99 -7.27 -5.09
C GLU A 160 -6.22 -7.49 -5.99
N LEU A 161 -7.38 -7.64 -5.37
CA LEU A 161 -8.64 -7.78 -6.10
C LEU A 161 -8.99 -6.50 -6.87
N LEU A 162 -8.82 -5.32 -6.24
CA LEU A 162 -9.01 -4.02 -6.87
C LEU A 162 -8.07 -3.81 -8.06
N PHE A 163 -6.79 -4.14 -7.90
CA PHE A 163 -5.79 -4.05 -8.97
C PHE A 163 -6.20 -4.90 -10.17
N ASN A 164 -6.53 -6.18 -9.94
CA ASN A 164 -6.96 -7.09 -11.01
C ASN A 164 -8.25 -6.62 -11.70
N ALA A 165 -9.23 -6.14 -10.94
CA ALA A 165 -10.47 -5.58 -11.48
C ALA A 165 -10.20 -4.35 -12.35
N THR A 166 -9.38 -3.43 -11.87
CA THR A 166 -9.04 -2.19 -12.58
C THR A 166 -8.32 -2.47 -13.90
N LEU A 167 -7.44 -3.49 -13.95
CA LEU A 167 -6.80 -3.90 -15.21
C LEU A 167 -7.75 -4.61 -16.16
N ALA A 168 -8.66 -5.45 -15.65
CA ALA A 168 -9.58 -6.22 -16.47
C ALA A 168 -10.74 -5.38 -17.03
N THR A 169 -11.27 -4.46 -16.24
CA THR A 169 -12.46 -3.64 -16.54
C THR A 169 -12.25 -2.16 -16.21
N PRO A 170 -11.24 -1.49 -16.79
CA PRO A 170 -10.84 -0.13 -16.38
C PRO A 170 -11.96 0.89 -16.54
N GLU A 171 -12.77 0.78 -17.61
CA GLU A 171 -13.87 1.71 -17.86
C GLU A 171 -15.03 1.54 -16.87
N GLU A 172 -15.34 0.31 -16.45
CA GLU A 172 -16.39 0.04 -15.49
C GLU A 172 -16.03 0.56 -14.10
N ILE A 173 -14.80 0.27 -13.66
CA ILE A 173 -14.28 0.78 -12.39
C ILE A 173 -14.23 2.31 -12.42
N ALA A 174 -13.67 2.93 -13.47
CA ALA A 174 -13.56 4.38 -13.57
C ALA A 174 -14.93 5.09 -13.53
N ARG A 175 -15.98 4.54 -14.15
CA ARG A 175 -17.35 5.12 -14.13
C ARG A 175 -17.90 5.28 -12.73
N LEU A 176 -17.54 4.41 -11.78
CA LEU A 176 -18.02 4.50 -10.40
C LEU A 176 -17.42 5.70 -9.66
N PHE A 177 -16.21 6.14 -10.05
CA PHE A 177 -15.51 7.25 -9.43
C PHE A 177 -15.74 8.57 -10.18
N HIS A 178 -16.00 8.53 -11.48
CA HIS A 178 -16.30 9.70 -12.31
C HIS A 178 -17.78 10.07 -12.31
N THR A 179 -18.51 9.88 -11.21
CA THR A 179 -19.91 10.35 -11.11
C THR A 179 -19.91 11.87 -11.20
N GLN A 180 -20.42 12.38 -12.33
CA GLN A 180 -20.79 13.74 -12.73
C GLN A 180 -20.62 14.82 -11.65
N LYS A 181 -19.70 15.78 -11.94
CA LYS A 181 -19.83 17.13 -11.41
C LYS A 181 -20.95 17.86 -12.14
#